data_e99b0db73c62acbc8253db76ee1be015
#
_entry.id   e99b0db73c62acbc8253db76ee1be015
#
_cell.length_a   1.000
_cell.length_b   1.000
_cell.length_c   1.000
_cell.angle_alpha   90.00
_cell.angle_beta   90.00
_cell.angle_gamma   90.00
#
_symmetry.space_group_name_H-M   'P 1'
#
loop_
_entity.id
_entity.type
_entity.pdbx_description
1 polymer ?
#
loop_
_entity_poly.entity_id
_entity_poly.type
_entity_poly.pdbx_seq_one_letter_code
_entity_poly.pdbx_strand_id
1 'polypeptide(L)'
;MDGRDIKEPVPVITDGRYLEEIYKLQKELIDHYIEIEHLPMYPINVNPKSSQVMIKDFTARVIEELAEGYESMVLIDELSRKNFLWFGDYSLDDLSQAINHLQNVSEEMADAMHFLIELLIYVNIQPEDILKYIKSSRQGVKIQNEKDIIQTVMYIGGAEETFNNDILEEELVQTTNILEKYLRIFGDDLDESNFDIDFYRAGSEFGSRIYKSFKKALWDVCYHLNIARNFLKNKPWKQSEMMTDEIRFQKELVEGFISLMGCYSILGLDSKTLFHIYFKKNRVNLFRIRSKY
;
A
#
# COMPACT_ATOMS: atom_id res chain seq x y z
N MET A 1 7.92 8.31 17.95
CA MET A 1 8.50 9.03 16.80
C MET A 1 7.66 8.70 15.61
N ASP A 2 7.15 9.71 14.95
CA ASP A 2 6.28 9.62 13.78
C ASP A 2 7.10 9.95 12.52
N GLY A 3 6.65 9.57 11.33
CA GLY A 3 7.30 9.92 10.06
C GLY A 3 7.47 11.43 9.85
N ARG A 4 6.59 12.24 10.43
CA ARG A 4 6.67 13.71 10.45
C ARG A 4 7.90 14.25 11.20
N ASP A 5 8.40 13.50 12.18
CA ASP A 5 9.59 13.89 12.95
C ASP A 5 10.90 13.65 12.19
N ILE A 6 10.86 12.93 11.08
CA ILE A 6 12.03 12.61 10.26
C ILE A 6 12.44 13.84 9.44
N LYS A 7 13.56 14.44 9.81
CA LYS A 7 14.15 15.60 9.11
C LYS A 7 15.09 15.23 7.96
N GLU A 8 15.41 13.93 7.81
CA GLU A 8 16.24 13.46 6.72
C GLU A 8 15.55 13.75 5.38
N PRO A 9 16.25 14.40 4.42
CA PRO A 9 15.66 14.70 3.12
C PRO A 9 15.40 13.43 2.35
N VAL A 10 14.22 13.36 1.71
CA VAL A 10 13.85 12.23 0.86
C VAL A 10 14.72 12.27 -0.40
N PRO A 11 15.36 11.16 -0.78
CA PRO A 11 16.15 11.08 -2.00
C PRO A 11 15.32 11.43 -3.25
N VAL A 12 15.91 12.18 -4.16
CA VAL A 12 15.28 12.50 -5.44
C VAL A 12 15.58 11.40 -6.45
N ILE A 13 14.55 10.64 -6.82
CA ILE A 13 14.64 9.60 -7.85
C ILE A 13 14.31 10.23 -9.20
N THR A 14 15.31 10.35 -10.08
CA THR A 14 15.19 11.06 -11.36
C THR A 14 14.87 10.14 -12.54
N ASP A 15 15.07 8.84 -12.39
CA ASP A 15 14.89 7.83 -13.45
C ASP A 15 13.63 6.98 -13.31
N GLY A 16 12.79 7.25 -12.30
CA GLY A 16 11.53 6.55 -12.03
C GLY A 16 11.68 5.19 -11.35
N ARG A 17 12.87 4.77 -10.93
CA ARG A 17 13.13 3.47 -10.29
C ARG A 17 12.75 3.44 -8.81
N TYR A 18 11.54 3.85 -8.51
CA TYR A 18 11.06 3.91 -7.12
C TYR A 18 11.00 2.54 -6.45
N LEU A 19 10.57 1.50 -7.17
CA LEU A 19 10.44 0.16 -6.58
C LEU A 19 11.81 -0.43 -6.24
N GLU A 20 12.81 -0.25 -7.07
CA GLU A 20 14.18 -0.71 -6.82
C GLU A 20 14.78 0.00 -5.59
N GLU A 21 14.53 1.31 -5.44
CA GLU A 21 14.98 2.03 -4.24
C GLU A 21 14.22 1.58 -2.98
N ILE A 22 12.92 1.30 -3.06
CA ILE A 22 12.15 0.69 -1.97
C ILE A 22 12.74 -0.66 -1.58
N TYR A 23 13.05 -1.53 -2.54
CA TYR A 23 13.70 -2.82 -2.27
C TYR A 23 15.05 -2.67 -1.58
N LYS A 24 15.83 -1.68 -1.98
CA LYS A 24 17.14 -1.38 -1.35
C LYS A 24 16.96 -0.93 0.11
N LEU A 25 16.04 0.00 0.37
CA LEU A 25 15.72 0.46 1.73
C LEU A 25 15.20 -0.69 2.61
N GLN A 26 14.36 -1.56 2.06
CA GLN A 26 13.83 -2.70 2.81
C GLN A 26 14.92 -3.74 3.09
N LYS A 27 15.83 -4.01 2.15
CA LYS A 27 16.96 -4.91 2.40
C LYS A 27 17.87 -4.37 3.52
N GLU A 28 18.17 -3.07 3.53
CA GLU A 28 18.91 -2.44 4.63
C GLU A 28 18.21 -2.69 5.98
N LEU A 29 16.89 -2.55 6.04
CA LEU A 29 16.11 -2.79 7.25
C LEU A 29 16.14 -4.26 7.67
N ILE A 30 15.94 -5.19 6.73
CA ILE A 30 15.99 -6.64 6.97
C ILE A 30 17.36 -7.06 7.50
N ASP A 31 18.46 -6.55 6.93
CA ASP A 31 19.81 -6.87 7.37
C ASP A 31 20.02 -6.49 8.84
N HIS A 32 19.47 -5.36 9.31
CA HIS A 32 19.48 -5.00 10.73
C HIS A 32 18.64 -5.96 11.59
N TYR A 33 17.46 -6.41 11.11
CA TYR A 33 16.66 -7.39 11.84
C TYR A 33 17.34 -8.77 11.89
N ILE A 34 18.01 -9.19 10.83
CA ILE A 34 18.80 -10.43 10.82
C ILE A 34 19.87 -10.40 11.91
N GLU A 35 20.57 -9.28 12.07
CA GLU A 35 21.60 -9.13 13.10
C GLU A 35 21.05 -9.13 14.53
N ILE A 36 19.89 -8.52 14.77
CA ILE A 36 19.34 -8.30 16.12
C ILE A 36 18.40 -9.43 16.52
N GLU A 37 17.51 -9.85 15.64
CA GLU A 37 16.46 -10.84 15.90
C GLU A 37 16.83 -12.24 15.41
N HIS A 38 18.00 -12.39 14.79
CA HIS A 38 18.47 -13.66 14.24
C HIS A 38 17.51 -14.27 13.21
N LEU A 39 16.89 -13.41 12.39
CA LEU A 39 16.04 -13.86 11.30
C LEU A 39 16.87 -14.64 10.26
N PRO A 40 16.24 -15.52 9.48
CA PRO A 40 16.96 -16.25 8.43
C PRO A 40 17.43 -15.28 7.32
N MET A 41 18.56 -15.61 6.71
CA MET A 41 19.02 -14.90 5.51
C MET A 41 18.03 -15.08 4.35
N TYR A 42 17.87 -14.05 3.53
CA TYR A 42 17.08 -14.12 2.30
C TYR A 42 17.95 -14.44 1.08
N PRO A 43 17.41 -15.11 0.02
CA PRO A 43 16.07 -15.70 -0.02
C PRO A 43 15.98 -17.02 0.80
N ILE A 44 14.78 -17.28 1.33
CA ILE A 44 14.52 -18.53 2.06
C ILE A 44 14.00 -19.62 1.11
N ASN A 45 14.27 -20.88 1.47
CA ASN A 45 13.55 -22.00 0.88
C ASN A 45 12.11 -22.01 1.41
N VAL A 46 11.10 -21.97 0.53
CA VAL A 46 9.68 -21.89 0.90
C VAL A 46 9.07 -23.21 1.36
N ASN A 47 9.80 -24.33 1.25
CA ASN A 47 9.27 -25.66 1.56
C ASN A 47 9.35 -26.04 3.05
N PRO A 48 10.39 -25.69 3.84
CA PRO A 48 10.46 -26.01 5.25
C PRO A 48 9.30 -25.43 6.04
N LYS A 49 8.84 -26.16 7.06
CA LYS A 49 7.73 -25.73 7.94
C LYS A 49 8.01 -24.40 8.62
N SER A 50 9.25 -24.17 9.08
CA SER A 50 9.68 -22.91 9.69
C SER A 50 9.51 -21.73 8.74
N SER A 51 9.98 -21.87 7.50
CA SER A 51 9.80 -20.84 6.46
C SER A 51 8.33 -20.58 6.17
N GLN A 52 7.51 -21.64 6.12
CA GLN A 52 6.07 -21.47 5.88
C GLN A 52 5.34 -20.80 7.05
N VAL A 53 5.78 -21.00 8.28
CA VAL A 53 5.27 -20.26 9.44
C VAL A 53 5.61 -18.78 9.31
N MET A 54 6.87 -18.45 9.01
CA MET A 54 7.32 -17.08 8.81
C MET A 54 6.56 -16.38 7.67
N ILE A 55 6.41 -17.01 6.51
CA ILE A 55 5.65 -16.47 5.39
C ILE A 55 4.20 -16.17 5.78
N LYS A 56 3.57 -17.06 6.56
CA LYS A 56 2.20 -16.87 7.04
C LYS A 56 2.10 -15.74 8.05
N ASP A 57 3.11 -15.55 8.87
CA ASP A 57 3.20 -14.43 9.80
C ASP A 57 3.28 -13.10 9.05
N PHE A 58 4.20 -12.96 8.08
CA PHE A 58 4.27 -11.76 7.24
C PHE A 58 2.95 -11.45 6.53
N THR A 59 2.30 -12.46 5.94
CA THR A 59 1.00 -12.24 5.30
C THR A 59 -0.08 -11.85 6.29
N ALA A 60 -0.02 -12.30 7.55
CA ALA A 60 -0.94 -11.88 8.60
C ALA A 60 -0.72 -10.42 8.97
N ARG A 61 0.55 -10.02 9.17
CA ARG A 61 0.90 -8.61 9.45
C ARG A 61 0.42 -7.67 8.35
N VAL A 62 0.62 -8.00 7.07
CA VAL A 62 0.05 -7.20 5.98
C VAL A 62 -1.45 -7.02 6.15
N ILE A 63 -2.19 -8.08 6.51
CA ILE A 63 -3.66 -8.03 6.67
C ILE A 63 -4.04 -7.21 7.91
N GLU A 64 -3.26 -7.27 8.99
CA GLU A 64 -3.46 -6.48 10.22
C GLU A 64 -3.36 -4.99 9.91
N GLU A 65 -2.27 -4.53 9.27
CA GLU A 65 -2.09 -3.13 8.89
C GLU A 65 -3.19 -2.64 7.92
N LEU A 66 -3.59 -3.50 6.97
CA LEU A 66 -4.71 -3.19 6.09
C LEU A 66 -6.04 -3.03 6.84
N ALA A 67 -6.26 -3.80 7.91
CA ALA A 67 -7.45 -3.68 8.73
C ALA A 67 -7.44 -2.36 9.53
N GLU A 68 -6.30 -1.94 10.07
CA GLU A 68 -6.14 -0.66 10.78
C GLU A 68 -6.38 0.52 9.83
N GLY A 69 -5.80 0.48 8.63
CA GLY A 69 -6.09 1.46 7.59
C GLY A 69 -7.57 1.48 7.18
N TYR A 70 -8.23 0.32 7.12
CA TYR A 70 -9.64 0.25 6.81
C TYR A 70 -10.54 0.86 7.89
N GLU A 71 -10.21 0.71 9.18
CA GLU A 71 -10.94 1.37 10.27
C GLU A 71 -10.95 2.88 10.08
N SER A 72 -9.81 3.48 9.74
CA SER A 72 -9.71 4.91 9.43
C SER A 72 -10.56 5.30 8.20
N MET A 73 -10.63 4.47 7.16
CA MET A 73 -11.51 4.70 6.01
C MET A 73 -13.00 4.62 6.37
N VAL A 74 -13.39 3.76 7.30
CA VAL A 74 -14.78 3.71 7.81
C VAL A 74 -15.15 5.02 8.48
N LEU A 75 -14.26 5.59 9.29
CA LEU A 75 -14.49 6.87 9.97
C LEU A 75 -14.63 8.04 8.97
N ILE A 76 -13.84 8.04 7.88
CA ILE A 76 -13.99 9.00 6.79
C ILE A 76 -15.38 8.88 6.12
N ASP A 77 -15.82 7.66 5.82
CA ASP A 77 -17.14 7.41 5.23
C ASP A 77 -18.28 7.85 6.18
N GLU A 78 -18.14 7.61 7.48
CA GLU A 78 -19.11 8.06 8.50
C GLU A 78 -19.17 9.59 8.58
N LEU A 79 -18.03 10.28 8.61
CA LEU A 79 -17.97 11.75 8.58
C LEU A 79 -18.63 12.30 7.31
N SER A 80 -18.35 11.70 6.17
CA SER A 80 -18.94 12.10 4.89
C SER A 80 -20.46 11.94 4.88
N ARG A 81 -20.99 10.84 5.41
CA ARG A 81 -22.44 10.60 5.49
C ARG A 81 -23.14 11.52 6.49
N LYS A 82 -22.53 11.76 7.64
CA LYS A 82 -23.05 12.66 8.66
C LYS A 82 -23.30 14.05 8.08
N ASN A 83 -22.34 14.54 7.33
CA ASN A 83 -22.38 15.90 6.79
C ASN A 83 -23.30 16.02 5.56
N PHE A 84 -23.46 14.96 4.76
CA PHE A 84 -24.43 14.91 3.67
C PHE A 84 -25.91 14.99 4.16
N LEU A 85 -26.22 14.32 5.27
CA LEU A 85 -27.58 14.29 5.83
C LEU A 85 -28.02 15.64 6.44
N TRP A 86 -27.08 16.53 6.81
CA TRP A 86 -27.37 17.78 7.49
C TRP A 86 -27.14 19.04 6.65
N PHE A 87 -27.16 18.94 5.32
CA PHE A 87 -27.06 20.09 4.42
C PHE A 87 -25.87 21.04 4.69
N GLY A 88 -24.67 20.60 4.44
CA GLY A 88 -23.64 21.52 3.95
C GLY A 88 -22.78 22.27 4.95
N ASP A 89 -22.92 22.07 6.24
CA ASP A 89 -22.03 22.71 7.21
C ASP A 89 -20.97 21.70 7.73
N TYR A 90 -19.92 21.48 6.91
CA TYR A 90 -18.70 20.87 7.43
C TYR A 90 -18.08 21.84 8.43
N SER A 91 -17.88 21.38 9.66
CA SER A 91 -17.08 22.15 10.59
C SER A 91 -15.59 21.97 10.22
N LEU A 92 -14.77 22.97 10.52
CA LEU A 92 -13.30 22.85 10.40
C LEU A 92 -12.78 21.64 11.20
N ASP A 93 -13.48 21.28 12.26
CA ASP A 93 -13.16 20.12 13.09
C ASP A 93 -13.41 18.78 12.33
N ASP A 94 -14.55 18.64 11.65
CA ASP A 94 -14.84 17.44 10.84
C ASP A 94 -13.80 17.28 9.71
N LEU A 95 -13.37 18.38 9.10
CA LEU A 95 -12.34 18.39 8.08
C LEU A 95 -10.97 17.97 8.65
N SER A 96 -10.58 18.54 9.78
CA SER A 96 -9.34 18.17 10.48
C SER A 96 -9.34 16.68 10.86
N GLN A 97 -10.48 16.16 11.33
CA GLN A 97 -10.63 14.73 11.61
C GLN A 97 -10.48 13.87 10.35
N ALA A 98 -11.12 14.24 9.23
CA ALA A 98 -11.00 13.51 7.97
C ALA A 98 -9.55 13.47 7.45
N ILE A 99 -8.82 14.59 7.55
CA ILE A 99 -7.40 14.67 7.19
C ILE A 99 -6.57 13.74 8.09
N ASN A 100 -6.78 13.76 9.40
CA ASN A 100 -6.06 12.87 10.32
C ASN A 100 -6.33 11.39 10.00
N HIS A 101 -7.57 11.03 9.66
CA HIS A 101 -7.89 9.65 9.25
C HIS A 101 -7.24 9.27 7.92
N LEU A 102 -7.17 10.18 6.93
CA LEU A 102 -6.43 9.92 5.68
C LEU A 102 -4.92 9.73 5.92
N GLN A 103 -4.35 10.48 6.87
CA GLN A 103 -2.96 10.29 7.29
C GLN A 103 -2.77 8.90 7.87
N ASN A 104 -3.63 8.48 8.79
CA ASN A 104 -3.56 7.15 9.37
C ASN A 104 -3.68 6.06 8.29
N VAL A 105 -4.64 6.18 7.36
CA VAL A 105 -4.73 5.24 6.22
C VAL A 105 -3.39 5.14 5.48
N SER A 106 -2.76 6.29 5.18
CA SER A 106 -1.50 6.31 4.44
C SER A 106 -0.34 5.69 5.22
N GLU A 107 -0.30 5.85 6.54
CA GLU A 107 0.71 5.27 7.42
C GLU A 107 0.55 3.75 7.54
N GLU A 108 -0.68 3.25 7.79
CA GLU A 108 -0.95 1.80 7.91
C GLU A 108 -0.75 1.09 6.56
N MET A 109 -1.15 1.74 5.47
CA MET A 109 -0.84 1.21 4.14
C MET A 109 0.67 1.13 3.88
N ALA A 110 1.48 2.08 4.37
CA ALA A 110 2.94 2.02 4.25
C ALA A 110 3.52 0.87 5.08
N ASP A 111 2.97 0.57 6.26
CA ASP A 111 3.38 -0.60 7.07
C ASP A 111 3.00 -1.90 6.37
N ALA A 112 1.79 -2.00 5.82
CA ALA A 112 1.39 -3.14 4.99
C ALA A 112 2.36 -3.34 3.82
N MET A 113 2.81 -2.26 3.18
CA MET A 113 3.78 -2.32 2.09
C MET A 113 5.16 -2.79 2.58
N HIS A 114 5.61 -2.34 3.76
CA HIS A 114 6.87 -2.80 4.34
C HIS A 114 6.87 -4.32 4.51
N PHE A 115 5.85 -4.89 5.14
CA PHE A 115 5.73 -6.34 5.33
C PHE A 115 5.58 -7.10 4.00
N LEU A 116 4.86 -6.54 3.03
CA LEU A 116 4.71 -7.21 1.74
C LEU A 116 6.02 -7.19 0.93
N ILE A 117 6.73 -6.07 0.85
CA ILE A 117 8.05 -5.99 0.17
C ILE A 117 9.06 -6.90 0.87
N GLU A 118 9.07 -6.94 2.19
CA GLU A 118 9.91 -7.85 2.96
C GLU A 118 9.63 -9.30 2.57
N LEU A 119 8.36 -9.70 2.53
CA LEU A 119 7.94 -11.02 2.08
C LEU A 119 8.41 -11.31 0.64
N LEU A 120 8.24 -10.37 -0.30
CA LEU A 120 8.69 -10.54 -1.69
C LEU A 120 10.20 -10.78 -1.76
N ILE A 121 10.99 -10.05 -0.96
CA ILE A 121 12.45 -10.23 -0.86
C ILE A 121 12.78 -11.63 -0.33
N TYR A 122 12.12 -12.06 0.75
CA TYR A 122 12.36 -13.39 1.35
C TYR A 122 12.05 -14.54 0.38
N VAL A 123 11.04 -14.41 -0.47
CA VAL A 123 10.66 -15.45 -1.44
C VAL A 123 11.26 -15.24 -2.83
N ASN A 124 12.25 -14.34 -2.93
CA ASN A 124 13.03 -14.07 -4.14
C ASN A 124 12.20 -13.56 -5.33
N ILE A 125 11.21 -12.73 -5.09
CA ILE A 125 10.52 -11.97 -6.14
C ILE A 125 11.19 -10.60 -6.25
N GLN A 126 11.75 -10.28 -7.41
CA GLN A 126 12.42 -9.02 -7.68
C GLN A 126 11.51 -8.07 -8.49
N PRO A 127 11.79 -6.75 -8.54
CA PRO A 127 11.03 -5.81 -9.36
C PRO A 127 10.85 -6.24 -10.82
N GLU A 128 11.88 -6.81 -11.43
CA GLU A 128 11.85 -7.29 -12.80
C GLU A 128 10.88 -8.48 -12.99
N ASP A 129 10.71 -9.33 -11.97
CA ASP A 129 9.78 -10.46 -12.01
C ASP A 129 8.34 -9.96 -12.02
N ILE A 130 8.03 -8.90 -11.26
CA ILE A 130 6.73 -8.24 -11.25
C ILE A 130 6.43 -7.69 -12.66
N LEU A 131 7.36 -6.95 -13.24
CA LEU A 131 7.20 -6.39 -14.59
C LEU A 131 7.01 -7.50 -15.65
N LYS A 132 7.81 -8.57 -15.57
CA LYS A 132 7.69 -9.74 -16.44
C LYS A 132 6.33 -10.41 -16.31
N TYR A 133 5.85 -10.55 -15.06
CA TYR A 133 4.53 -11.11 -14.80
C TYR A 133 3.42 -10.27 -15.46
N ILE A 134 3.43 -8.96 -15.28
CA ILE A 134 2.47 -8.04 -15.86
C ILE A 134 2.46 -8.18 -17.40
N LYS A 135 3.63 -8.15 -18.03
CA LYS A 135 3.76 -8.31 -19.49
C LYS A 135 3.17 -9.62 -20.02
N SER A 136 3.26 -10.68 -19.21
CA SER A 136 2.78 -12.01 -19.61
C SER A 136 1.29 -12.23 -19.31
N SER A 137 0.78 -11.69 -18.22
CA SER A 137 -0.59 -11.96 -17.73
C SER A 137 -1.62 -10.97 -18.26
N ARG A 138 -1.21 -9.74 -18.57
CA ARG A 138 -2.10 -8.63 -18.98
C ARG A 138 -1.80 -8.21 -20.42
N GLN A 139 -2.13 -9.11 -21.36
CA GLN A 139 -1.94 -8.84 -22.80
C GLN A 139 -2.77 -7.61 -23.22
N GLY A 140 -2.11 -6.65 -23.87
CA GLY A 140 -2.74 -5.43 -24.36
C GLY A 140 -2.64 -4.22 -23.42
N VAL A 141 -2.19 -4.39 -22.20
CA VAL A 141 -1.90 -3.24 -21.32
C VAL A 141 -0.66 -2.51 -21.84
N LYS A 142 -0.83 -1.22 -22.14
CA LYS A 142 0.27 -0.37 -22.58
C LYS A 142 1.08 0.10 -21.39
N ILE A 143 2.28 -0.46 -21.20
CA ILE A 143 3.22 0.00 -20.19
C ILE A 143 3.85 1.32 -20.66
N GLN A 144 3.53 2.40 -19.97
CA GLN A 144 4.01 3.74 -20.33
C GLN A 144 5.47 3.95 -19.94
N ASN A 145 5.88 3.43 -18.79
CA ASN A 145 7.25 3.54 -18.29
C ASN A 145 7.67 2.25 -17.58
N GLU A 146 8.55 1.48 -18.22
CA GLU A 146 9.07 0.23 -17.64
C GLU A 146 10.00 0.46 -16.44
N LYS A 147 10.51 1.67 -16.26
CA LYS A 147 11.37 2.02 -15.11
C LYS A 147 10.52 2.36 -13.89
N ASP A 148 9.36 2.94 -14.08
CA ASP A 148 8.41 3.20 -12.99
C ASP A 148 7.38 2.06 -12.90
N ILE A 149 7.82 0.97 -12.30
CA ILE A 149 6.99 -0.22 -12.10
C ILE A 149 5.83 0.11 -11.17
N ILE A 150 6.04 0.92 -10.13
CA ILE A 150 4.98 1.33 -9.19
C ILE A 150 3.86 2.06 -9.92
N GLN A 151 4.17 3.08 -10.71
CA GLN A 151 3.14 3.83 -11.45
C GLN A 151 2.41 2.94 -12.45
N THR A 152 3.14 2.04 -13.11
CA THR A 152 2.54 1.04 -14.02
C THR A 152 1.57 0.13 -13.28
N VAL A 153 1.93 -0.37 -12.11
CA VAL A 153 1.11 -1.28 -11.31
C VAL A 153 -0.08 -0.55 -10.70
N MET A 154 0.11 0.67 -10.22
CA MET A 154 -0.96 1.56 -9.74
C MET A 154 -2.03 1.80 -10.82
N TYR A 155 -1.59 2.07 -12.05
CA TYR A 155 -2.50 2.25 -13.17
C TYR A 155 -3.31 0.99 -13.47
N ILE A 156 -2.67 -0.18 -13.46
CA ILE A 156 -3.34 -1.46 -13.70
C ILE A 156 -4.33 -1.77 -12.57
N GLY A 157 -3.89 -1.74 -11.31
CA GLY A 157 -4.72 -2.02 -10.16
C GLY A 157 -5.89 -1.04 -10.03
N GLY A 158 -5.65 0.26 -10.24
CA GLY A 158 -6.69 1.28 -10.25
C GLY A 158 -7.71 1.07 -11.38
N ALA A 159 -7.26 0.74 -12.59
CA ALA A 159 -8.14 0.48 -13.73
C ALA A 159 -9.01 -0.77 -13.53
N GLU A 160 -8.46 -1.86 -12.97
CA GLU A 160 -9.23 -3.08 -12.66
C GLU A 160 -10.37 -2.80 -11.66
N GLU A 161 -10.19 -1.83 -10.76
CA GLU A 161 -11.20 -1.42 -9.79
C GLU A 161 -12.22 -0.45 -10.36
N THR A 162 -11.84 0.43 -11.29
CA THR A 162 -12.70 1.46 -11.86
C THR A 162 -13.54 0.99 -13.05
N PHE A 163 -13.05 0.04 -13.85
CA PHE A 163 -13.76 -0.48 -15.03
C PHE A 163 -15.11 -1.13 -14.73
N ASN A 164 -15.35 -1.54 -13.49
CA ASN A 164 -16.63 -2.13 -13.09
C ASN A 164 -17.67 -1.10 -12.63
N ASN A 165 -17.37 0.21 -12.61
CA ASN A 165 -18.23 1.20 -11.97
C ASN A 165 -18.56 2.42 -12.83
N ASP A 166 -18.64 2.40 -14.14
CA ASP A 166 -19.07 3.53 -14.99
C ASP A 166 -18.59 4.95 -14.54
N ILE A 167 -17.44 5.01 -13.85
CA ILE A 167 -16.86 6.26 -13.38
C ILE A 167 -16.12 6.87 -14.57
N LEU A 168 -16.61 8.01 -15.06
CA LEU A 168 -15.99 8.75 -16.13
C LEU A 168 -14.57 9.17 -15.72
N GLU A 169 -13.59 9.02 -16.62
CA GLU A 169 -12.18 9.40 -16.42
C GLU A 169 -12.03 10.83 -15.87
N GLU A 170 -12.92 11.75 -16.26
CA GLU A 170 -12.92 13.14 -15.79
C GLU A 170 -13.23 13.27 -14.29
N GLU A 171 -14.13 12.46 -13.74
CA GLU A 171 -14.44 12.47 -12.30
C GLU A 171 -13.29 11.89 -11.48
N LEU A 172 -12.60 10.85 -12.00
CA LEU A 172 -11.44 10.27 -11.34
C LEU A 172 -10.28 11.28 -11.30
N VAL A 173 -10.03 11.99 -12.40
CA VAL A 173 -8.98 13.03 -12.51
C VAL A 173 -9.27 14.19 -11.55
N GLN A 174 -10.52 14.65 -11.44
CA GLN A 174 -10.87 15.71 -10.48
C GLN A 174 -10.70 15.24 -9.04
N THR A 175 -11.10 14.02 -8.75
CA THR A 175 -10.97 13.39 -7.43
C THR A 175 -9.50 13.18 -7.05
N THR A 176 -8.68 12.72 -7.98
CA THR A 176 -7.23 12.55 -7.81
C THR A 176 -6.55 13.91 -7.57
N ASN A 177 -6.91 14.96 -8.29
CA ASN A 177 -6.38 16.32 -8.10
C ASN A 177 -6.69 16.88 -6.71
N ILE A 178 -7.86 16.56 -6.18
CA ILE A 178 -8.27 16.98 -4.83
C ILE A 178 -7.41 16.26 -3.79
N LEU A 179 -7.24 14.94 -3.90
CA LEU A 179 -6.38 14.16 -3.01
C LEU A 179 -4.90 14.53 -3.12
N GLU A 180 -4.38 14.76 -4.33
CA GLU A 180 -3.03 15.27 -4.51
C GLU A 180 -2.83 16.62 -3.81
N LYS A 181 -3.83 17.51 -3.89
CA LYS A 181 -3.79 18.79 -3.18
C LYS A 181 -3.72 18.60 -1.67
N TYR A 182 -4.42 17.60 -1.13
CA TYR A 182 -4.36 17.27 0.30
C TYR A 182 -3.05 16.63 0.71
N LEU A 183 -2.58 15.66 -0.05
CA LEU A 183 -1.34 14.96 0.24
C LEU A 183 -0.11 15.86 0.12
N ARG A 184 -0.17 16.90 -0.72
CA ARG A 184 0.87 17.95 -0.78
C ARG A 184 0.89 18.83 0.48
N ILE A 185 -0.24 18.97 1.17
CA ILE A 185 -0.36 19.73 2.43
C ILE A 185 0.31 19.00 3.62
N PHE A 186 0.64 17.71 3.48
CA PHE A 186 1.36 16.94 4.51
C PHE A 186 2.77 17.44 4.87
N GLY A 187 3.29 18.43 4.17
CA GLY A 187 4.62 18.98 4.43
C GLY A 187 4.65 20.39 5.00
N ASP A 188 3.56 21.16 4.91
CA ASP A 188 3.51 22.57 5.28
C ASP A 188 2.27 22.89 6.13
N ASP A 189 2.37 23.89 7.00
CA ASP A 189 1.29 24.34 7.89
C ASP A 189 -0.01 24.61 7.12
N LEU A 190 -1.12 24.08 7.66
CA LEU A 190 -2.48 24.26 7.14
C LEU A 190 -2.83 25.77 7.11
N ASP A 191 -2.89 26.36 5.93
CA ASP A 191 -3.44 27.71 5.72
C ASP A 191 -4.90 27.59 5.29
N GLU A 192 -5.82 28.09 6.13
CA GLU A 192 -7.28 28.07 5.92
C GLU A 192 -7.72 28.74 4.62
N SER A 193 -6.89 29.62 4.03
CA SER A 193 -7.20 30.35 2.79
C SER A 193 -7.19 29.48 1.53
N ASN A 194 -6.74 28.23 1.60
CA ASN A 194 -6.61 27.33 0.47
C ASN A 194 -7.81 26.39 0.24
N PHE A 195 -8.87 26.51 1.04
CA PHE A 195 -10.06 25.67 0.95
C PHE A 195 -11.20 26.37 0.19
N ASP A 196 -11.59 25.77 -0.92
CA ASP A 196 -12.63 26.25 -1.82
C ASP A 196 -13.94 25.44 -1.60
N ILE A 197 -15.09 26.07 -1.92
CA ILE A 197 -16.44 25.49 -1.76
C ILE A 197 -16.66 24.23 -2.65
N ASP A 198 -15.95 24.12 -3.78
CA ASP A 198 -15.99 22.94 -4.64
C ASP A 198 -15.39 21.69 -3.98
N PHE A 199 -14.50 21.91 -3.01
CA PHE A 199 -13.99 20.89 -2.13
C PHE A 199 -15.08 20.21 -1.29
N TYR A 200 -15.96 20.99 -0.68
CA TYR A 200 -17.04 20.47 0.17
C TYR A 200 -18.04 19.62 -0.62
N ARG A 201 -18.27 19.97 -1.88
CA ARG A 201 -19.21 19.26 -2.76
C ARG A 201 -18.64 17.94 -3.26
N ALA A 202 -17.35 17.90 -3.56
CA ALA A 202 -16.63 16.68 -3.89
C ALA A 202 -16.53 15.71 -2.70
N GLY A 203 -16.42 16.23 -1.47
CA GLY A 203 -16.21 15.42 -0.26
C GLY A 203 -17.33 14.43 0.05
N SER A 204 -18.60 14.73 -0.24
CA SER A 204 -19.73 13.86 0.10
C SER A 204 -19.92 12.68 -0.88
N GLU A 205 -19.75 12.92 -2.18
CA GLU A 205 -19.78 11.86 -3.19
C GLU A 205 -18.48 11.05 -3.17
N PHE A 206 -17.38 11.72 -2.88
CA PHE A 206 -16.05 11.22 -2.75
C PHE A 206 -15.94 10.13 -1.67
N GLY A 207 -16.34 10.39 -0.44
CA GLY A 207 -16.21 9.45 0.66
C GLY A 207 -16.84 8.10 0.35
N SER A 208 -18.07 8.10 -0.17
CA SER A 208 -18.80 6.86 -0.44
C SER A 208 -18.24 6.05 -1.62
N ARG A 209 -17.76 6.71 -2.68
CA ARG A 209 -17.20 6.02 -3.87
C ARG A 209 -15.81 5.50 -3.60
N ILE A 210 -14.93 6.33 -3.08
CA ILE A 210 -13.56 5.91 -2.70
C ILE A 210 -13.61 4.81 -1.66
N TYR A 211 -14.43 4.94 -0.64
CA TYR A 211 -14.61 3.91 0.35
C TYR A 211 -14.98 2.54 -0.25
N LYS A 212 -15.93 2.50 -1.20
CA LYS A 212 -16.34 1.26 -1.86
C LYS A 212 -15.23 0.65 -2.70
N SER A 213 -14.55 1.48 -3.51
CA SER A 213 -13.45 1.01 -4.36
C SER A 213 -12.24 0.59 -3.52
N PHE A 214 -11.89 1.36 -2.50
CA PHE A 214 -10.83 1.03 -1.57
C PHE A 214 -11.11 -0.29 -0.83
N LYS A 215 -12.33 -0.45 -0.30
CA LYS A 215 -12.76 -1.68 0.36
C LYS A 215 -12.64 -2.89 -0.56
N LYS A 216 -13.01 -2.75 -1.84
CA LYS A 216 -12.89 -3.83 -2.81
C LYS A 216 -11.42 -4.17 -3.07
N ALA A 217 -10.57 -3.18 -3.38
CA ALA A 217 -9.15 -3.39 -3.62
C ALA A 217 -8.45 -4.02 -2.41
N LEU A 218 -8.77 -3.57 -1.21
CA LEU A 218 -8.26 -4.13 0.04
C LEU A 218 -8.68 -5.59 0.22
N TRP A 219 -9.94 -5.91 -0.11
CA TRP A 219 -10.41 -7.31 -0.10
C TRP A 219 -9.64 -8.18 -1.09
N ASP A 220 -9.31 -7.66 -2.27
CA ASP A 220 -8.53 -8.38 -3.28
C ASP A 220 -7.09 -8.63 -2.80
N VAL A 221 -6.45 -7.68 -2.09
CA VAL A 221 -5.16 -7.94 -1.40
C VAL A 221 -5.30 -9.12 -0.44
N CYS A 222 -6.29 -9.06 0.47
CA CYS A 222 -6.53 -10.12 1.44
C CYS A 222 -6.80 -11.46 0.77
N TYR A 223 -7.58 -11.48 -0.31
CA TYR A 223 -7.90 -12.67 -1.09
C TYR A 223 -6.63 -13.31 -1.65
N HIS A 224 -5.80 -12.56 -2.38
CA HIS A 224 -4.58 -13.07 -3.00
C HIS A 224 -3.58 -13.58 -1.97
N LEU A 225 -3.37 -12.84 -0.87
CA LEU A 225 -2.48 -13.28 0.21
C LEU A 225 -2.98 -14.58 0.87
N ASN A 226 -4.29 -14.73 1.07
CA ASN A 226 -4.85 -15.98 1.62
C ASN A 226 -4.76 -17.14 0.61
N ILE A 227 -4.94 -16.90 -0.68
CA ILE A 227 -4.73 -17.93 -1.71
C ILE A 227 -3.25 -18.33 -1.75
N ALA A 228 -2.30 -17.38 -1.70
CA ALA A 228 -0.88 -17.69 -1.60
C ALA A 228 -0.60 -18.61 -0.39
N ARG A 229 -1.15 -18.28 0.79
CA ARG A 229 -1.03 -19.15 2.00
C ARG A 229 -1.57 -20.55 1.80
N ASN A 230 -2.56 -20.76 0.94
CA ASN A 230 -3.11 -22.08 0.65
C ASN A 230 -2.16 -22.98 -0.16
N PHE A 231 -1.21 -22.40 -0.90
CA PHE A 231 -0.16 -23.16 -1.59
C PHE A 231 0.92 -23.69 -0.62
N LEU A 232 1.03 -23.11 0.58
CA LEU A 232 1.95 -23.53 1.63
C LEU A 232 1.37 -24.77 2.35
N LYS A 233 1.73 -25.95 1.89
CA LYS A 233 1.11 -27.23 2.33
C LYS A 233 1.70 -27.82 3.61
N ASN A 234 2.90 -27.40 3.99
CA ASN A 234 3.61 -27.92 5.16
C ASN A 234 3.17 -27.22 6.44
N LYS A 235 2.08 -27.71 7.03
CA LYS A 235 1.55 -27.17 8.28
C LYS A 235 2.28 -27.78 9.48
N PRO A 236 2.49 -27.04 10.60
CA PRO A 236 3.24 -27.54 11.77
C PRO A 236 2.71 -28.88 12.32
N TRP A 237 1.41 -29.08 12.27
CA TRP A 237 0.73 -30.29 12.80
C TRP A 237 0.66 -31.47 11.81
N LYS A 238 1.07 -31.29 10.55
CA LYS A 238 1.11 -32.38 9.57
C LYS A 238 2.47 -33.09 9.62
N GLN A 239 2.45 -34.42 9.57
CA GLN A 239 3.68 -35.22 9.51
C GLN A 239 4.26 -35.26 8.09
N SER A 240 3.41 -35.22 7.06
CA SER A 240 3.84 -35.25 5.67
C SER A 240 4.45 -33.92 5.24
N GLU A 241 5.51 -33.99 4.47
CA GLU A 241 6.08 -32.85 3.75
C GLU A 241 5.61 -32.88 2.29
N MET A 242 5.19 -31.73 1.81
CA MET A 242 4.75 -31.54 0.43
C MET A 242 5.49 -30.37 -0.19
N MET A 243 5.84 -30.50 -1.45
CA MET A 243 6.41 -29.39 -2.22
C MET A 243 5.37 -28.31 -2.42
N THR A 244 5.77 -27.07 -2.23
CA THR A 244 4.97 -25.89 -2.57
C THR A 244 4.90 -25.73 -4.08
N ASP A 245 3.73 -25.42 -4.62
CA ASP A 245 3.61 -24.93 -6.01
C ASP A 245 4.10 -23.46 -6.03
N GLU A 246 5.43 -23.32 -6.16
CA GLU A 246 6.11 -22.01 -6.05
C GLU A 246 5.64 -21.04 -7.13
N ILE A 247 5.34 -21.53 -8.34
CA ILE A 247 4.89 -20.67 -9.45
C ILE A 247 3.55 -20.02 -9.09
N ARG A 248 2.58 -20.82 -8.63
CA ARG A 248 1.27 -20.29 -8.24
C ARG A 248 1.36 -19.46 -6.97
N PHE A 249 2.18 -19.87 -6.01
CA PHE A 249 2.43 -19.11 -4.80
C PHE A 249 2.96 -17.71 -5.11
N GLN A 250 4.02 -17.60 -5.91
CA GLN A 250 4.61 -16.32 -6.30
C GLN A 250 3.65 -15.47 -7.14
N LYS A 251 2.89 -16.10 -8.04
CA LYS A 251 1.84 -15.43 -8.80
C LYS A 251 0.84 -14.71 -7.88
N GLU A 252 0.32 -15.40 -6.89
CA GLU A 252 -0.67 -14.81 -5.99
C GLU A 252 -0.07 -13.69 -5.12
N LEU A 253 1.21 -13.76 -4.75
CA LEU A 253 1.87 -12.65 -4.07
C LEU A 253 2.00 -11.41 -4.97
N VAL A 254 2.33 -11.60 -6.25
CA VAL A 254 2.39 -10.50 -7.21
C VAL A 254 1.01 -9.89 -7.45
N GLU A 255 -0.05 -10.70 -7.55
CA GLU A 255 -1.44 -10.19 -7.65
C GLU A 255 -1.82 -9.41 -6.39
N GLY A 256 -1.45 -9.89 -5.20
CA GLY A 256 -1.65 -9.14 -3.96
C GLY A 256 -0.90 -7.80 -3.96
N PHE A 257 0.31 -7.75 -4.49
CA PHE A 257 1.06 -6.49 -4.65
C PHE A 257 0.36 -5.54 -5.64
N ILE A 258 -0.14 -6.05 -6.77
CA ILE A 258 -0.89 -5.24 -7.75
C ILE A 258 -2.15 -4.66 -7.11
N SER A 259 -2.91 -5.45 -6.36
CA SER A 259 -4.11 -4.98 -5.65
C SER A 259 -3.78 -3.93 -4.59
N LEU A 260 -2.65 -4.09 -3.87
CA LEU A 260 -2.16 -3.08 -2.92
C LEU A 260 -1.84 -1.76 -3.61
N MET A 261 -1.17 -1.81 -4.78
CA MET A 261 -0.92 -0.62 -5.59
C MET A 261 -2.23 0.01 -6.11
N GLY A 262 -3.25 -0.81 -6.36
CA GLY A 262 -4.61 -0.34 -6.65
C GLY A 262 -5.21 0.48 -5.51
N CYS A 263 -5.02 0.07 -4.24
CA CYS A 263 -5.44 0.85 -3.08
C CYS A 263 -4.79 2.24 -3.07
N TYR A 264 -3.49 2.33 -3.33
CA TYR A 264 -2.79 3.62 -3.40
C TYR A 264 -3.28 4.49 -4.57
N SER A 265 -3.56 3.89 -5.72
CA SER A 265 -4.13 4.59 -6.87
C SER A 265 -5.51 5.20 -6.55
N ILE A 266 -6.37 4.44 -5.84
CA ILE A 266 -7.68 4.91 -5.40
C ILE A 266 -7.55 6.07 -4.40
N LEU A 267 -6.51 6.10 -3.59
CA LEU A 267 -6.18 7.20 -2.69
C LEU A 267 -5.54 8.40 -3.42
N GLY A 268 -5.37 8.33 -4.74
CA GLY A 268 -4.77 9.40 -5.54
C GLY A 268 -3.25 9.54 -5.38
N LEU A 269 -2.58 8.53 -4.86
CA LEU A 269 -1.12 8.55 -4.71
C LEU A 269 -0.43 8.19 -6.03
N ASP A 270 0.66 8.90 -6.32
CA ASP A 270 1.60 8.54 -7.37
C ASP A 270 2.82 7.81 -6.79
N SER A 271 3.66 7.26 -7.65
CA SER A 271 4.87 6.54 -7.27
C SER A 271 5.84 7.38 -6.44
N LYS A 272 5.94 8.68 -6.72
CA LYS A 272 6.80 9.62 -6.00
C LYS A 272 6.29 9.85 -4.58
N THR A 273 5.01 10.11 -4.42
CA THR A 273 4.36 10.34 -3.12
C THR A 273 4.42 9.08 -2.27
N LEU A 274 4.14 7.91 -2.86
CA LEU A 274 4.28 6.62 -2.18
C LEU A 274 5.72 6.40 -1.70
N PHE A 275 6.72 6.65 -2.54
CA PHE A 275 8.12 6.54 -2.15
C PHE A 275 8.46 7.48 -0.98
N HIS A 276 7.93 8.71 -0.99
CA HIS A 276 8.12 9.66 0.11
C HIS A 276 7.58 9.11 1.44
N ILE A 277 6.34 8.61 1.46
CA ILE A 277 5.71 8.02 2.65
C ILE A 277 6.51 6.80 3.13
N TYR A 278 6.83 5.89 2.21
CA TYR A 278 7.62 4.70 2.49
C TYR A 278 8.99 5.03 3.10
N PHE A 279 9.71 5.98 2.51
CA PHE A 279 11.02 6.42 3.01
C PHE A 279 10.92 6.93 4.45
N LYS A 280 9.98 7.82 4.73
CA LYS A 280 9.78 8.36 6.07
C LYS A 280 9.50 7.24 7.09
N LYS A 281 8.62 6.31 6.78
CA LYS A 281 8.30 5.17 7.64
C LYS A 281 9.50 4.23 7.82
N ASN A 282 10.25 3.96 6.76
CA ASN A 282 11.49 3.19 6.84
C ASN A 282 12.49 3.81 7.83
N ARG A 283 12.65 5.14 7.83
CA ARG A 283 13.52 5.85 8.78
C ARG A 283 13.03 5.77 10.22
N VAL A 284 11.72 5.80 10.45
CA VAL A 284 11.13 5.55 11.77
C VAL A 284 11.48 4.14 12.26
N ASN A 285 11.35 3.14 11.40
CA ASN A 285 11.66 1.74 11.75
C ASN A 285 13.15 1.55 12.06
N LEU A 286 14.04 2.12 11.25
CA LEU A 286 15.48 2.12 11.54
C LEU A 286 15.82 2.82 12.87
N PHE A 287 15.14 3.91 13.20
CA PHE A 287 15.31 4.58 14.49
C PHE A 287 14.85 3.69 15.65
N ARG A 288 13.70 3.03 15.54
CA ARG A 288 13.20 2.09 16.55
C ARG A 288 14.19 0.99 16.84
N ILE A 289 14.75 0.37 15.81
CA ILE A 289 15.79 -0.66 15.93
C ILE A 289 17.01 -0.13 16.69
N ARG A 290 17.53 1.05 16.31
CA ARG A 290 18.72 1.63 16.94
C ARG A 290 18.50 2.06 18.38
N SER A 291 17.29 2.51 18.72
CA SER A 291 16.93 2.94 20.08
C SER A 291 16.55 1.79 21.00
N LYS A 292 16.52 0.54 20.50
CA LYS A 292 16.04 -0.65 21.25
C LYS A 292 14.64 -0.46 21.83
N TYR A 293 13.81 0.26 21.08
CA TYR A 293 12.43 0.55 21.46
C TYR A 293 11.55 -0.66 21.17
#